data_aed3bdc5135f609cc280d0f14a82d074
#
_entry.id   aed3bdc5135f609cc280d0f14a82d074
#
_cell.length_a   1.000
_cell.length_b   1.000
_cell.length_c   1.000
_cell.angle_alpha   90.00
_cell.angle_beta   90.00
_cell.angle_gamma   90.00
#
_symmetry.space_group_name_H-M   'P 1'
#
loop_
_entity.id
_entity.type
_entity.pdbx_description
1 polymer ?
#
loop_
_entity_poly.entity_id
_entity_poly.type
_entity_poly.pdbx_seq_one_letter_code
_entity_poly.pdbx_strand_id
1 'polypeptide(L)'
;TTAAITASGIIKTDDSTAATSTTDGSLQTDGGLSVVLDAVIGDDLLMLSDASVIHFGADSDVTLTHVADTGLLLNAAMVVQFRDSAINIGSPADGDLDINADDEIELNSTLIDVNGNLDVSGTGVIAGAVTTAALTASGIIKTDDTTAATSTTDGSLQTDGGLSVAADAVIGDDLFLLSDAAVLTFG
;
A
#
# COMPACT_ATOMS: atom_id res chain seq x y z
N THR A 1 -55.25 -15.39 -9.26
CA THR A 1 -53.81 -15.22 -9.57
C THR A 1 -53.70 -14.56 -10.93
N THR A 2 -53.21 -13.34 -11.03
CA THR A 2 -52.84 -12.69 -12.27
C THR A 2 -51.60 -13.38 -12.83
N ALA A 3 -51.65 -13.82 -14.08
CA ALA A 3 -50.51 -14.55 -14.66
C ALA A 3 -49.33 -13.63 -15.00
N ALA A 4 -49.58 -12.41 -15.42
CA ALA A 4 -48.56 -11.40 -15.72
C ALA A 4 -49.17 -10.00 -15.78
N ILE A 5 -48.38 -8.97 -15.51
CA ILE A 5 -48.67 -7.59 -15.88
C ILE A 5 -47.75 -7.28 -17.07
N THR A 6 -48.35 -7.01 -18.26
CA THR A 6 -47.62 -6.61 -19.46
C THR A 6 -47.94 -5.16 -19.79
N ALA A 7 -46.95 -4.29 -19.77
CA ALA A 7 -47.08 -2.91 -20.16
C ALA A 7 -46.18 -2.62 -21.36
N SER A 8 -46.76 -1.97 -22.42
CA SER A 8 -46.00 -1.49 -23.57
C SER A 8 -45.41 -0.10 -23.39
N GLY A 9 -45.62 0.51 -22.23
CA GLY A 9 -45.12 1.82 -21.84
C GLY A 9 -44.51 1.82 -20.46
N ILE A 10 -44.30 3.02 -19.88
CA ILE A 10 -43.73 3.23 -18.57
C ILE A 10 -44.68 2.75 -17.46
N ILE A 11 -44.20 1.95 -16.52
CA ILE A 11 -44.85 1.70 -15.24
C ILE A 11 -44.26 2.65 -14.23
N LYS A 12 -45.07 3.56 -13.68
CA LYS A 12 -44.64 4.57 -12.70
C LYS A 12 -45.40 4.38 -11.38
N THR A 13 -44.69 4.42 -10.27
CA THR A 13 -45.28 4.59 -8.96
C THR A 13 -45.04 6.03 -8.50
N ASP A 14 -46.05 6.70 -7.94
CA ASP A 14 -45.95 8.05 -7.39
C ASP A 14 -45.78 8.06 -5.87
N ASP A 15 -45.68 6.89 -5.27
CA ASP A 15 -45.39 6.74 -3.84
C ASP A 15 -43.90 7.08 -3.59
N SER A 16 -43.60 7.85 -2.58
CA SER A 16 -42.26 8.30 -2.19
C SER A 16 -41.71 7.60 -0.95
N THR A 17 -42.29 6.44 -0.58
CA THR A 17 -41.83 5.68 0.58
C THR A 17 -40.44 5.10 0.31
N ALA A 18 -39.45 5.47 1.14
CA ALA A 18 -38.12 4.90 1.06
C ALA A 18 -38.12 3.42 1.49
N ALA A 19 -37.35 2.61 0.79
CA ALA A 19 -37.16 1.21 1.18
C ALA A 19 -36.06 1.11 2.23
N THR A 20 -36.38 0.59 3.41
CA THR A 20 -35.43 0.33 4.51
C THR A 20 -35.36 -1.16 4.87
N SER A 21 -36.24 -1.96 4.29
CA SER A 21 -36.33 -3.40 4.49
C SER A 21 -36.88 -4.08 3.22
N THR A 22 -37.06 -5.39 3.25
CA THR A 22 -37.63 -6.16 2.15
C THR A 22 -39.16 -6.06 2.07
N THR A 23 -39.81 -5.38 3.00
CA THR A 23 -41.29 -5.31 3.13
C THR A 23 -41.85 -3.89 3.11
N ASP A 24 -41.03 -2.91 2.73
CA ASP A 24 -41.42 -1.49 2.56
C ASP A 24 -40.91 -0.94 1.23
N GLY A 25 -41.23 0.31 0.93
CA GLY A 25 -40.91 0.94 -0.34
C GLY A 25 -42.04 0.92 -1.36
N SER A 26 -41.92 1.78 -2.36
CA SER A 26 -42.94 2.03 -3.39
C SER A 26 -43.13 0.87 -4.38
N LEU A 27 -42.15 0.03 -4.55
CA LEU A 27 -42.19 -1.19 -5.37
C LEU A 27 -41.62 -2.35 -4.60
N GLN A 28 -42.41 -3.39 -4.39
CA GLN A 28 -42.00 -4.59 -3.66
C GLN A 28 -42.12 -5.82 -4.55
N THR A 29 -41.15 -6.72 -4.49
CA THR A 29 -41.15 -8.01 -5.17
C THR A 29 -40.80 -9.10 -4.17
N ASP A 30 -41.64 -10.14 -4.06
CA ASP A 30 -41.37 -11.29 -3.20
C ASP A 30 -40.31 -12.24 -3.79
N GLY A 31 -39.98 -12.05 -5.05
CA GLY A 31 -38.91 -12.78 -5.74
C GLY A 31 -37.82 -11.84 -6.26
N GLY A 32 -37.03 -12.32 -7.20
CA GLY A 32 -35.97 -11.52 -7.80
C GLY A 32 -36.48 -10.45 -8.75
N LEU A 33 -35.72 -9.39 -8.93
CA LEU A 33 -35.89 -8.38 -9.97
C LEU A 33 -34.90 -8.67 -11.11
N SER A 34 -35.41 -8.81 -12.36
CA SER A 34 -34.60 -8.97 -13.56
C SER A 34 -34.74 -7.73 -14.43
N VAL A 35 -33.62 -7.07 -14.73
CA VAL A 35 -33.54 -5.91 -15.61
C VAL A 35 -32.63 -6.26 -16.79
N VAL A 36 -33.14 -6.18 -18.01
CA VAL A 36 -32.39 -6.61 -19.22
C VAL A 36 -31.28 -5.63 -19.62
N LEU A 37 -31.49 -4.34 -19.37
CA LEU A 37 -30.55 -3.29 -19.74
C LEU A 37 -29.97 -2.66 -18.47
N ASP A 38 -30.31 -1.44 -18.18
CA ASP A 38 -29.71 -0.66 -17.10
C ASP A 38 -30.69 -0.51 -15.93
N ALA A 39 -30.16 -0.53 -14.70
CA ALA A 39 -30.85 -0.08 -13.51
C ALA A 39 -30.18 1.21 -13.00
N VAL A 40 -30.94 2.30 -12.89
CA VAL A 40 -30.48 3.59 -12.35
C VAL A 40 -31.03 3.74 -10.95
N ILE A 41 -30.15 3.73 -9.97
CA ILE A 41 -30.47 3.96 -8.56
C ILE A 41 -30.07 5.40 -8.24
N GLY A 42 -31.03 6.23 -7.83
CA GLY A 42 -30.84 7.68 -7.62
C GLY A 42 -30.24 8.04 -6.27
N ASP A 43 -30.18 7.09 -5.34
CA ASP A 43 -29.65 7.25 -3.99
C ASP A 43 -28.88 5.97 -3.62
N ASP A 44 -29.22 5.27 -2.55
CA ASP A 44 -28.47 4.12 -2.06
C ASP A 44 -28.97 2.80 -2.65
N LEU A 45 -28.05 1.84 -2.86
CA LEU A 45 -28.33 0.42 -3.06
C LEU A 45 -28.07 -0.32 -1.75
N LEU A 46 -29.11 -0.74 -1.05
CA LEU A 46 -29.02 -1.43 0.23
C LEU A 46 -29.08 -2.95 0.06
N MET A 47 -27.99 -3.64 0.36
CA MET A 47 -27.86 -5.10 0.32
C MET A 47 -27.83 -5.62 1.75
N LEU A 48 -28.95 -6.20 2.23
CA LEU A 48 -29.17 -6.51 3.66
C LEU A 48 -28.58 -7.85 4.12
N SER A 49 -28.12 -8.70 3.22
CA SER A 49 -27.55 -9.99 3.61
C SER A 49 -26.11 -9.88 4.05
N ASP A 50 -25.74 -10.52 5.16
CA ASP A 50 -24.36 -10.61 5.65
C ASP A 50 -23.39 -11.35 4.71
N ALA A 51 -23.91 -12.01 3.70
CA ALA A 51 -23.14 -12.66 2.65
C ALA A 51 -23.54 -12.14 1.25
N SER A 52 -23.91 -10.87 1.14
CA SER A 52 -24.26 -10.26 -0.14
C SER A 52 -23.12 -10.32 -1.12
N VAL A 53 -23.42 -10.65 -2.38
CA VAL A 53 -22.42 -10.76 -3.46
C VAL A 53 -22.88 -9.95 -4.67
N ILE A 54 -21.97 -9.14 -5.21
CA ILE A 54 -22.11 -8.54 -6.54
C ILE A 54 -21.27 -9.39 -7.49
N HIS A 55 -21.90 -9.91 -8.55
CA HIS A 55 -21.26 -10.70 -9.59
C HIS A 55 -21.01 -9.85 -10.82
N PHE A 56 -19.84 -9.99 -11.40
CA PHE A 56 -19.44 -9.35 -12.67
C PHE A 56 -19.11 -10.43 -13.70
N GLY A 57 -19.41 -10.14 -14.99
CA GLY A 57 -19.19 -11.05 -16.10
C GLY A 57 -20.37 -12.03 -16.31
N ALA A 58 -20.44 -12.60 -17.52
CA ALA A 58 -21.50 -13.56 -17.90
C ALA A 58 -21.36 -14.91 -17.17
N ASP A 59 -20.15 -15.27 -16.79
CA ASP A 59 -19.78 -16.46 -16.04
C ASP A 59 -19.60 -16.21 -14.52
N SER A 60 -19.78 -14.94 -14.10
CA SER A 60 -19.67 -14.52 -12.69
C SER A 60 -18.31 -14.86 -12.06
N ASP A 61 -17.24 -14.78 -12.84
CA ASP A 61 -15.88 -15.12 -12.41
C ASP A 61 -15.26 -14.08 -11.48
N VAL A 62 -15.73 -12.83 -11.52
CA VAL A 62 -15.34 -11.77 -10.58
C VAL A 62 -16.48 -11.47 -9.62
N THR A 63 -16.21 -11.51 -8.32
CA THR A 63 -17.21 -11.19 -7.29
C THR A 63 -16.68 -10.23 -6.24
N LEU A 64 -17.56 -9.35 -5.76
CA LEU A 64 -17.35 -8.53 -4.58
C LEU A 64 -18.31 -9.00 -3.49
N THR A 65 -17.80 -9.58 -2.43
CA THR A 65 -18.57 -10.23 -1.37
C THR A 65 -18.48 -9.45 -0.07
N HIS A 66 -19.62 -9.20 0.58
CA HIS A 66 -19.64 -8.74 1.97
C HIS A 66 -19.23 -9.89 2.90
N VAL A 67 -18.13 -9.72 3.62
CA VAL A 67 -17.70 -10.60 4.71
C VAL A 67 -18.15 -9.97 6.02
N ALA A 68 -19.12 -10.59 6.67
CA ALA A 68 -19.76 -10.05 7.87
C ALA A 68 -18.74 -9.59 8.91
N ASP A 69 -18.96 -8.38 9.46
CA ASP A 69 -18.13 -7.74 10.50
C ASP A 69 -16.64 -7.53 10.11
N THR A 70 -16.26 -7.84 8.86
CA THR A 70 -14.85 -7.79 8.41
C THR A 70 -14.63 -6.80 7.28
N GLY A 71 -15.36 -6.90 6.15
CA GLY A 71 -15.16 -6.02 5.01
C GLY A 71 -15.69 -6.55 3.68
N LEU A 72 -15.05 -6.10 2.60
CA LEU A 72 -15.36 -6.54 1.23
C LEU A 72 -14.23 -7.44 0.72
N LEU A 73 -14.60 -8.60 0.20
CA LEU A 73 -13.69 -9.57 -0.42
C LEU A 73 -13.85 -9.53 -1.94
N LEU A 74 -12.76 -9.23 -2.64
CA LEU A 74 -12.59 -9.52 -4.06
C LEU A 74 -12.05 -10.95 -4.18
N ASN A 75 -12.74 -11.80 -4.96
CA ASN A 75 -12.47 -13.25 -4.97
C ASN A 75 -11.14 -13.62 -5.67
N ALA A 76 -10.55 -14.71 -5.22
CA ALA A 76 -9.37 -15.34 -5.82
C ALA A 76 -8.20 -14.35 -6.07
N ALA A 77 -7.44 -14.56 -7.15
CA ALA A 77 -6.34 -13.69 -7.57
C ALA A 77 -6.80 -12.49 -8.42
N MET A 78 -8.06 -12.05 -8.25
CA MET A 78 -8.56 -10.87 -8.95
C MET A 78 -7.95 -9.59 -8.38
N VAL A 79 -7.85 -8.56 -9.22
CA VAL A 79 -7.19 -7.30 -8.89
C VAL A 79 -8.15 -6.13 -9.09
N VAL A 80 -7.93 -5.04 -8.35
CA VAL A 80 -8.49 -3.73 -8.66
C VAL A 80 -7.53 -3.03 -9.62
N GLN A 81 -7.93 -2.86 -10.87
CA GLN A 81 -7.13 -2.21 -11.91
C GLN A 81 -7.44 -0.72 -11.99
N PHE A 82 -6.41 0.08 -12.25
CA PHE A 82 -6.50 1.50 -12.48
C PHE A 82 -5.92 1.81 -13.85
N ARG A 83 -6.74 2.33 -14.78
CA ARG A 83 -6.34 2.75 -16.12
C ARG A 83 -6.01 1.60 -17.08
N ASP A 84 -5.13 0.67 -16.72
CA ASP A 84 -4.80 -0.53 -17.48
C ASP A 84 -4.39 -1.70 -16.57
N SER A 85 -4.05 -2.84 -17.16
CA SER A 85 -3.76 -4.07 -16.41
C SER A 85 -2.44 -4.06 -15.65
N ALA A 86 -1.50 -3.17 -15.99
CA ALA A 86 -0.19 -3.10 -15.33
C ALA A 86 -0.25 -2.30 -14.02
N ILE A 87 -1.27 -1.41 -13.89
CA ILE A 87 -1.48 -0.60 -12.68
C ILE A 87 -2.60 -1.21 -11.86
N ASN A 88 -2.26 -1.90 -10.79
CA ASN A 88 -3.27 -2.65 -10.02
C ASN A 88 -2.86 -2.88 -8.55
N ILE A 89 -3.85 -3.23 -7.75
CA ILE A 89 -3.68 -3.76 -6.39
C ILE A 89 -4.36 -5.13 -6.35
N GLY A 90 -3.64 -6.15 -5.90
CA GLY A 90 -4.16 -7.51 -5.82
C GLY A 90 -3.38 -8.42 -4.89
N SER A 91 -3.85 -9.66 -4.79
CA SER A 91 -3.20 -10.72 -4.00
C SER A 91 -3.07 -11.96 -4.89
N PRO A 92 -1.92 -12.16 -5.54
CA PRO A 92 -1.73 -13.27 -6.48
C PRO A 92 -1.64 -14.62 -5.78
N ALA A 93 -1.26 -14.65 -4.50
CA ALA A 93 -1.18 -15.85 -3.68
C ALA A 93 -1.54 -15.54 -2.22
N ASP A 94 -1.82 -16.59 -1.45
CA ASP A 94 -2.10 -16.44 -0.02
C ASP A 94 -0.91 -15.84 0.73
N GLY A 95 -1.16 -14.78 1.46
CA GLY A 95 -0.15 -14.03 2.21
C GLY A 95 0.51 -12.88 1.45
N ASP A 96 0.24 -12.72 0.15
CA ASP A 96 0.83 -11.65 -0.67
C ASP A 96 -0.15 -10.49 -0.87
N LEU A 97 0.36 -9.28 -0.88
CA LEU A 97 -0.32 -8.09 -1.36
C LEU A 97 0.60 -7.35 -2.31
N ASP A 98 0.24 -7.31 -3.59
CA ASP A 98 0.98 -6.60 -4.62
C ASP A 98 0.35 -5.24 -4.92
N ILE A 99 1.20 -4.23 -5.03
CA ILE A 99 0.86 -2.91 -5.57
C ILE A 99 1.76 -2.67 -6.76
N ASN A 100 1.18 -2.67 -7.94
CA ASN A 100 1.91 -2.61 -9.20
C ASN A 100 1.66 -1.29 -9.92
N ALA A 101 2.71 -0.69 -10.46
CA ALA A 101 2.66 0.47 -11.34
C ALA A 101 3.79 0.38 -12.38
N ASP A 102 3.56 0.92 -13.59
CA ASP A 102 4.55 0.94 -14.68
C ASP A 102 5.71 1.88 -14.39
N ASP A 103 5.47 2.96 -13.68
CA ASP A 103 6.39 4.10 -13.59
C ASP A 103 6.71 4.42 -12.13
N GLU A 104 5.72 4.75 -11.30
CA GLU A 104 5.94 5.23 -9.93
C GLU A 104 4.81 4.79 -8.98
N ILE A 105 5.19 4.45 -7.75
CA ILE A 105 4.30 4.35 -6.60
C ILE A 105 4.66 5.46 -5.63
N GLU A 106 3.82 6.48 -5.51
CA GLU A 106 4.02 7.60 -4.61
C GLU A 106 3.24 7.42 -3.29
N LEU A 107 3.96 7.40 -2.17
CA LEU A 107 3.39 7.27 -0.83
C LEU A 107 3.56 8.58 -0.06
N ASN A 108 2.55 9.45 -0.12
CA ASN A 108 2.55 10.74 0.57
C ASN A 108 1.97 10.60 1.98
N SER A 109 2.83 10.61 2.99
CA SER A 109 2.44 10.51 4.39
C SER A 109 3.44 11.22 5.30
N THR A 110 3.00 11.62 6.50
CA THR A 110 3.89 12.11 7.55
C THR A 110 4.73 10.99 8.18
N LEU A 111 4.31 9.74 8.06
CA LEU A 111 5.02 8.54 8.51
C LEU A 111 4.64 7.36 7.62
N ILE A 112 5.63 6.63 7.14
CA ILE A 112 5.48 5.30 6.55
C ILE A 112 6.18 4.32 7.49
N ASP A 113 5.40 3.49 8.18
CA ASP A 113 5.91 2.51 9.15
C ASP A 113 6.00 1.13 8.48
N VAL A 114 7.22 0.59 8.42
CA VAL A 114 7.51 -0.75 7.86
C VAL A 114 7.92 -1.66 9.02
N ASN A 115 6.99 -2.49 9.49
CA ASN A 115 7.19 -3.39 10.62
C ASN A 115 7.87 -4.73 10.26
N GLY A 116 8.35 -4.87 9.06
CA GLY A 116 9.08 -6.02 8.55
C GLY A 116 10.43 -5.63 7.97
N ASN A 117 10.99 -6.51 7.17
CA ASN A 117 12.19 -6.19 6.42
C ASN A 117 11.82 -5.30 5.22
N LEU A 118 12.66 -4.31 4.94
CA LEU A 118 12.60 -3.54 3.69
C LEU A 118 13.72 -4.04 2.77
N ASP A 119 13.34 -4.64 1.65
CA ASP A 119 14.24 -5.03 0.58
C ASP A 119 14.15 -4.02 -0.58
N VAL A 120 15.26 -3.41 -0.93
CA VAL A 120 15.39 -2.47 -2.04
C VAL A 120 16.37 -3.05 -3.06
N SER A 121 15.84 -3.66 -4.11
CA SER A 121 16.66 -4.26 -5.18
C SER A 121 17.32 -3.23 -6.11
N GLY A 122 16.87 -1.98 -6.08
CA GLY A 122 17.42 -0.86 -6.83
C GLY A 122 18.22 0.11 -5.95
N THR A 123 18.25 1.37 -6.35
CA THR A 123 18.90 2.44 -5.58
C THR A 123 17.96 3.03 -4.55
N GLY A 124 18.37 3.04 -3.28
CA GLY A 124 17.69 3.78 -2.21
C GLY A 124 18.24 5.19 -2.11
N VAL A 125 17.37 6.22 -2.15
CA VAL A 125 17.73 7.62 -1.91
C VAL A 125 17.01 8.12 -0.66
N ILE A 126 17.76 8.57 0.34
CA ILE A 126 17.22 9.11 1.58
C ILE A 126 17.74 10.54 1.72
N ALA A 127 16.88 11.53 1.58
CA ALA A 127 17.23 12.94 1.65
C ALA A 127 17.48 13.44 3.10
N GLY A 128 17.00 12.69 4.10
CA GLY A 128 17.17 13.02 5.52
C GLY A 128 18.21 12.15 6.22
N ALA A 129 18.25 12.24 7.53
CA ALA A 129 19.12 11.41 8.36
C ALA A 129 18.66 9.95 8.40
N VAL A 130 19.62 9.02 8.42
CA VAL A 130 19.38 7.59 8.68
C VAL A 130 19.79 7.28 10.11
N THR A 131 18.85 6.85 10.94
CA THR A 131 19.11 6.38 12.29
C THR A 131 18.96 4.87 12.35
N THR A 132 20.01 4.14 12.66
CA THR A 132 20.02 2.67 12.75
C THR A 132 20.70 2.21 14.03
N ALA A 133 20.35 1.02 14.55
CA ALA A 133 21.09 0.37 15.64
C ALA A 133 22.47 -0.12 15.18
N ALA A 134 22.57 -0.61 13.94
CA ALA A 134 23.81 -1.00 13.28
C ALA A 134 23.69 -0.79 11.79
N LEU A 135 24.79 -0.44 11.12
CA LEU A 135 24.91 -0.38 9.66
C LEU A 135 25.95 -1.42 9.24
N THR A 136 25.53 -2.41 8.43
CA THR A 136 26.42 -3.39 7.81
C THR A 136 26.42 -3.17 6.31
N ALA A 137 27.57 -2.90 5.72
CA ALA A 137 27.74 -2.79 4.29
C ALA A 137 28.66 -3.92 3.77
N SER A 138 28.22 -4.64 2.73
CA SER A 138 29.05 -5.62 2.03
C SER A 138 29.95 -4.99 0.97
N GLY A 139 29.76 -3.70 0.69
CA GLY A 139 30.54 -2.91 -0.27
C GLY A 139 31.19 -1.69 0.38
N ILE A 140 31.58 -0.74 -0.44
CA ILE A 140 32.23 0.51 -0.03
C ILE A 140 31.20 1.43 0.63
N ILE A 141 31.55 1.98 1.80
CA ILE A 141 30.87 3.13 2.39
C ILE A 141 31.68 4.37 1.99
N LYS A 142 31.08 5.25 1.20
CA LYS A 142 31.69 6.48 0.69
C LYS A 142 30.94 7.69 1.20
N THR A 143 31.67 8.67 1.72
CA THR A 143 31.16 10.03 1.96
C THR A 143 31.71 10.97 0.90
N ASP A 144 30.84 11.78 0.30
CA ASP A 144 31.23 12.80 -0.69
C ASP A 144 31.34 14.20 -0.06
N ASP A 145 31.13 14.30 1.25
CA ASP A 145 31.38 15.53 2.00
C ASP A 145 32.90 15.77 2.11
N THR A 146 33.32 17.00 1.89
CA THR A 146 34.74 17.44 1.89
C THR A 146 35.11 18.28 3.11
N THR A 147 34.29 18.23 4.17
CA THR A 147 34.59 18.96 5.41
C THR A 147 35.83 18.38 6.09
N ALA A 148 36.85 19.20 6.25
CA ALA A 148 38.08 18.83 6.95
C ALA A 148 37.80 18.67 8.46
N ALA A 149 38.36 17.63 9.06
CA ALA A 149 38.28 17.42 10.50
C ALA A 149 39.34 18.28 11.21
N THR A 150 38.93 19.16 12.11
CA THR A 150 39.79 19.97 12.98
C THR A 150 39.56 19.69 14.47
N SER A 151 38.50 18.95 14.77
CA SER A 151 38.09 18.55 16.11
C SER A 151 37.39 17.17 16.09
N THR A 152 36.94 16.71 17.25
CA THR A 152 36.15 15.44 17.33
C THR A 152 34.71 15.59 16.95
N THR A 153 34.24 16.79 16.62
CA THR A 153 32.83 17.09 16.31
C THR A 153 32.61 17.66 14.91
N ASP A 154 33.61 17.58 14.03
CA ASP A 154 33.55 18.00 12.64
C ASP A 154 34.18 16.93 11.71
N GLY A 155 34.15 17.16 10.40
CA GLY A 155 34.62 16.22 9.41
C GLY A 155 33.52 15.39 8.76
N SER A 156 33.84 14.79 7.63
CA SER A 156 32.89 14.03 6.78
C SER A 156 32.47 12.69 7.38
N LEU A 157 33.26 12.11 8.26
CA LEU A 157 32.96 10.90 9.02
C LEU A 157 33.32 11.13 10.49
N GLN A 158 32.34 10.98 11.37
CA GLN A 158 32.50 11.18 12.80
C GLN A 158 32.12 9.90 13.55
N THR A 159 32.88 9.57 14.59
CA THR A 159 32.57 8.44 15.50
C THR A 159 32.68 8.92 16.94
N ASP A 160 31.63 8.77 17.76
CA ASP A 160 31.65 9.11 19.17
C ASP A 160 32.44 8.08 20.00
N GLY A 161 32.66 6.90 19.47
CA GLY A 161 33.47 5.83 20.05
C GLY A 161 34.78 5.63 19.30
N GLY A 162 35.35 4.45 19.44
CA GLY A 162 36.59 4.09 18.75
C GLY A 162 36.34 3.69 17.28
N LEU A 163 37.35 3.88 16.45
CA LEU A 163 37.44 3.31 15.11
C LEU A 163 38.34 2.08 15.11
N SER A 164 37.85 0.94 14.68
CA SER A 164 38.63 -0.29 14.51
C SER A 164 38.77 -0.64 13.02
N VAL A 165 39.98 -0.78 12.55
CA VAL A 165 40.31 -1.16 11.18
C VAL A 165 41.14 -2.47 11.24
N ALA A 166 40.58 -3.55 10.67
CA ALA A 166 41.20 -4.89 10.77
C ALA A 166 42.39 -5.10 9.82
N ALA A 167 42.49 -4.31 8.77
CA ALA A 167 43.62 -4.40 7.82
C ALA A 167 44.35 -3.04 7.77
N ASP A 168 44.35 -2.35 6.64
CA ASP A 168 45.13 -1.15 6.46
C ASP A 168 44.25 0.12 6.60
N ALA A 169 44.81 1.19 7.16
CA ALA A 169 44.25 2.54 7.10
C ALA A 169 45.21 3.42 6.30
N VAL A 170 44.73 4.08 5.25
CA VAL A 170 45.50 5.03 4.43
C VAL A 170 45.02 6.43 4.76
N ILE A 171 45.90 7.24 5.31
CA ILE A 171 45.67 8.67 5.60
C ILE A 171 46.39 9.46 4.53
N GLY A 172 45.64 10.24 3.74
CA GLY A 172 46.19 10.96 2.57
C GLY A 172 46.88 12.26 2.88
N ASP A 173 46.72 12.80 4.07
CA ASP A 173 47.32 14.05 4.54
C ASP A 173 47.75 13.88 6.00
N ASP A 174 47.24 14.64 6.96
CA ASP A 174 47.69 14.64 8.33
C ASP A 174 46.87 13.69 9.22
N LEU A 175 47.54 13.07 10.23
CA LEU A 175 46.92 12.40 11.35
C LEU A 175 47.07 13.22 12.63
N PHE A 176 45.97 13.76 13.17
CA PHE A 176 45.97 14.54 14.41
C PHE A 176 45.58 13.65 15.61
N LEU A 177 46.45 13.56 16.60
CA LEU A 177 46.19 12.96 17.89
C LEU A 177 46.04 14.07 18.95
N LEU A 178 44.80 14.43 19.29
CA LEU A 178 44.49 15.67 20.04
C LEU A 178 44.58 15.54 21.56
N SER A 179 44.76 14.33 22.12
CA SER A 179 44.91 14.12 23.54
C SER A 179 46.34 14.37 24.01
N ASP A 180 46.55 15.04 25.16
CA ASP A 180 47.86 15.23 25.76
C ASP A 180 48.58 13.91 26.12
N ALA A 181 47.82 12.81 26.25
CA ALA A 181 48.33 11.46 26.51
C ALA A 181 48.06 10.50 25.35
N ALA A 182 47.93 11.02 24.10
CA ALA A 182 47.73 10.17 22.92
C ALA A 182 48.92 9.23 22.73
N VAL A 183 48.65 7.95 22.47
CA VAL A 183 49.66 6.92 22.30
C VAL A 183 49.50 6.29 20.90
N LEU A 184 50.57 6.32 20.13
CA LEU A 184 50.70 5.52 18.91
C LEU A 184 51.59 4.31 19.24
N THR A 185 51.03 3.11 19.20
CA THR A 185 51.73 1.86 19.54
C THR A 185 52.03 1.12 18.22
N PHE A 186 53.28 0.75 18.06
CA PHE A 186 53.75 -0.12 16.99
C PHE A 186 54.02 -1.52 17.59
N GLY A 187 53.36 -2.55 17.02
CA GLY A 187 53.52 -3.94 17.47
C GLY A 187 54.71 -4.62 16.86
#